data_82e05c1e087dda6acc190e6780e1db2c
#
_entry.id   82e05c1e087dda6acc190e6780e1db2c
#
_cell.length_a   1.000
_cell.length_b   1.000
_cell.length_c   1.000
_cell.angle_alpha   90.00
_cell.angle_beta   90.00
_cell.angle_gamma   90.00
#
_symmetry.space_group_name_H-M   'P 1'
#
loop_
_entity.id
_entity.type
_entity.pdbx_description
1 polymer ?
#
loop_
_entity_poly.entity_id
_entity_poly.type
_entity_poly.pdbx_seq_one_letter_code
_entity_poly.pdbx_strand_id
1 'polypeptide(L)'
;HTDGYRYVLGSVLNQVLLHQSVIGLEAKAALEKYNVKPDIIIGCAGGGSNLGGLISPFMGEKLRGEADYEFIAVEPASCPSLTRGVYAYDFCDTGAVCPLAKMYTLGSTFIPSANHAGGLRYHGMSSVLSQLYHDGYITARSVEQTSVFAAAEQFARTEGIPVSYTHLTLPTIY
;
A
#
# COMPACT_ATOMS: atom_id res chain seq x y z
N HIS A 1 1.78 26.40 -10.65
CA HIS A 1 2.45 26.98 -9.48
C HIS A 1 2.33 28.49 -9.56
N THR A 2 1.24 29.03 -9.04
CA THR A 2 1.03 30.47 -8.94
C THR A 2 1.16 30.89 -7.48
N ASP A 3 1.69 32.07 -7.24
CA ASP A 3 1.61 32.79 -5.97
C ASP A 3 2.32 32.16 -4.74
N GLY A 4 3.44 31.50 -4.95
CA GLY A 4 4.28 31.00 -3.85
C GLY A 4 3.76 29.72 -3.16
N TYR A 5 2.64 29.17 -3.58
CA TYR A 5 2.15 27.88 -3.09
C TYR A 5 3.03 26.71 -3.53
N ARG A 6 3.09 25.68 -2.69
CA ARG A 6 3.77 24.41 -2.98
C ARG A 6 2.77 23.27 -2.76
N TYR A 7 2.69 22.35 -3.70
CA TYR A 7 1.96 21.11 -3.54
C TYR A 7 2.88 20.03 -3.01
N VAL A 8 2.47 19.38 -1.94
CA VAL A 8 3.19 18.24 -1.36
C VAL A 8 2.36 16.99 -1.58
N LEU A 9 2.81 16.13 -2.51
CA LEU A 9 2.17 14.85 -2.74
C LEU A 9 2.46 13.89 -1.57
N GLY A 10 1.41 13.38 -0.95
CA GLY A 10 1.47 12.56 0.27
C GLY A 10 1.48 11.04 0.01
N SER A 11 1.71 10.59 -1.20
CA SER A 11 1.70 9.17 -1.56
C SER A 11 2.62 8.89 -2.75
N VAL A 12 2.91 7.60 -3.05
CA VAL A 12 3.69 7.10 -4.20
C VAL A 12 5.17 7.40 -4.14
N LEU A 13 5.56 8.59 -3.73
CA LEU A 13 6.95 9.07 -3.77
C LEU A 13 7.83 8.45 -2.68
N ASN A 14 9.10 8.20 -3.01
CA ASN A 14 10.05 7.56 -2.10
C ASN A 14 10.30 8.33 -0.81
N GLN A 15 10.30 9.68 -0.85
CA GLN A 15 10.43 10.49 0.37
C GLN A 15 9.24 10.29 1.32
N VAL A 16 8.04 10.09 0.79
CA VAL A 16 6.85 9.80 1.61
C VAL A 16 6.96 8.43 2.25
N LEU A 17 7.39 7.42 1.49
CA LEU A 17 7.66 6.08 2.00
C LEU A 17 8.72 6.12 3.12
N LEU A 18 9.80 6.87 2.93
CA LEU A 18 10.84 7.05 3.92
C LEU A 18 10.30 7.65 5.23
N HIS A 19 9.47 8.70 5.16
CA HIS A 19 8.82 9.25 6.35
C HIS A 19 7.89 8.24 7.04
N GLN A 20 7.16 7.44 6.26
CA GLN A 20 6.24 6.44 6.80
C GLN A 20 6.95 5.17 7.32
N SER A 21 8.25 5.03 7.11
CA SER A 21 9.02 3.91 7.69
C SER A 21 9.02 3.91 9.22
N VAL A 22 8.71 5.03 9.87
CA VAL A 22 8.48 5.10 11.32
C VAL A 22 7.41 4.10 11.77
N ILE A 23 6.38 3.87 10.97
CA ILE A 23 5.30 2.90 11.26
C ILE A 23 5.89 1.47 11.38
N GLY A 24 6.70 1.07 10.42
CA GLY A 24 7.37 -0.23 10.44
C GLY A 24 8.36 -0.37 11.59
N LEU A 25 9.16 0.68 11.84
CA LEU A 25 10.13 0.69 12.93
C LEU A 25 9.46 0.57 14.31
N GLU A 26 8.38 1.31 14.55
CA GLU A 26 7.61 1.23 15.81
C GLU A 26 6.88 -0.11 15.93
N ALA A 27 6.28 -0.61 14.84
CA ALA A 27 5.65 -1.93 14.83
C ALA A 27 6.67 -3.03 15.18
N LYS A 28 7.85 -2.98 14.58
CA LYS A 28 8.93 -3.93 14.86
C LYS A 28 9.38 -3.86 16.33
N ALA A 29 9.63 -2.67 16.85
CA ALA A 29 10.01 -2.48 18.24
C ALA A 29 8.93 -2.99 19.23
N ALA A 30 7.65 -2.79 18.89
CA ALA A 30 6.55 -3.32 19.69
C ALA A 30 6.51 -4.86 19.67
N LEU A 31 6.67 -5.48 18.51
CA LEU A 31 6.72 -6.93 18.37
C LEU A 31 7.88 -7.54 19.15
N GLU A 32 9.07 -6.96 19.07
CA GLU A 32 10.25 -7.36 19.84
C GLU A 32 10.01 -7.26 21.36
N LYS A 33 9.41 -6.14 21.81
CA LYS A 33 9.07 -5.92 23.22
C LYS A 33 8.16 -7.01 23.78
N TYR A 34 7.21 -7.49 22.99
CA TYR A 34 6.26 -8.54 23.40
C TYR A 34 6.70 -9.94 22.99
N ASN A 35 7.90 -10.09 22.43
CA ASN A 35 8.45 -11.37 21.93
C ASN A 35 7.51 -12.05 20.91
N VAL A 36 6.94 -11.27 20.01
CA VAL A 36 6.08 -11.75 18.92
C VAL A 36 6.87 -11.68 17.62
N LYS A 37 6.90 -12.78 16.88
CA LYS A 37 7.50 -12.85 15.55
C LYS A 37 6.37 -13.03 14.52
N PRO A 38 6.17 -12.12 13.57
CA PRO A 38 5.18 -12.30 12.54
C PRO A 38 5.69 -13.26 11.45
N ASP A 39 4.81 -14.07 10.91
CA ASP A 39 5.06 -14.85 9.70
C ASP A 39 4.61 -14.10 8.45
N ILE A 40 3.47 -13.39 8.58
CA ILE A 40 2.83 -12.67 7.49
C ILE A 40 2.64 -11.20 7.88
N ILE A 41 2.97 -10.29 6.96
CA ILE A 41 2.73 -8.86 7.11
C ILE A 41 1.84 -8.39 5.96
N ILE A 42 0.65 -7.91 6.33
CA ILE A 42 -0.39 -7.51 5.39
C ILE A 42 -0.59 -6.00 5.50
N GLY A 43 -0.69 -5.33 4.37
CA GLY A 43 -0.96 -3.90 4.34
C GLY A 43 -1.77 -3.46 3.13
N CYS A 44 -2.52 -2.37 3.31
CA CYS A 44 -3.29 -1.76 2.24
C CYS A 44 -2.39 -1.07 1.23
N ALA A 45 -2.71 -1.21 -0.03
CA ALA A 45 -1.97 -0.62 -1.14
C ALA A 45 -2.85 0.31 -1.97
N GLY A 46 -2.66 1.61 -1.81
CA GLY A 46 -3.13 2.65 -2.70
C GLY A 46 -1.98 3.15 -3.55
N GLY A 47 -1.35 4.25 -3.18
CA GLY A 47 -0.07 4.68 -3.76
C GLY A 47 1.15 3.92 -3.24
N GLY A 48 0.99 3.13 -2.19
CA GLY A 48 1.99 2.20 -1.67
C GLY A 48 2.96 2.75 -0.63
N SER A 49 2.98 4.04 -0.34
CA SER A 49 3.94 4.60 0.62
C SER A 49 3.72 4.12 2.06
N ASN A 50 2.46 3.94 2.48
CA ASN A 50 2.14 3.42 3.82
C ASN A 50 2.57 1.95 3.97
N LEU A 51 2.21 1.10 3.01
CA LEU A 51 2.64 -0.29 3.00
C LEU A 51 4.16 -0.40 2.95
N GLY A 52 4.82 0.38 2.08
CA GLY A 52 6.27 0.42 1.97
C GLY A 52 6.94 0.82 3.29
N GLY A 53 6.39 1.82 3.98
CA GLY A 53 6.87 2.23 5.29
C GLY A 53 6.73 1.13 6.33
N LEU A 54 5.57 0.48 6.38
CA LEU A 54 5.30 -0.64 7.29
C LEU A 54 6.29 -1.79 7.09
N ILE A 55 6.46 -2.24 5.85
CA ILE A 55 7.29 -3.44 5.57
C ILE A 55 8.79 -3.17 5.56
N SER A 56 9.23 -1.90 5.49
CA SER A 56 10.63 -1.54 5.23
C SER A 56 11.65 -2.22 6.15
N PRO A 57 11.50 -2.26 7.50
CA PRO A 57 12.48 -2.91 8.37
C PRO A 57 12.47 -4.44 8.21
N PHE A 58 11.30 -5.03 8.01
CA PHE A 58 11.13 -6.48 7.81
C PHE A 58 11.64 -6.92 6.43
N MET A 59 11.38 -6.12 5.41
CA MET A 59 11.91 -6.36 4.06
C MET A 59 13.44 -6.28 4.05
N GLY A 60 14.02 -5.37 4.82
CA GLY A 60 15.46 -5.30 5.00
C GLY A 60 16.04 -6.60 5.56
N GLU A 61 15.41 -7.20 6.55
CA GLU A 61 15.83 -8.51 7.11
C GLU A 61 15.67 -9.64 6.07
N LYS A 62 14.55 -9.67 5.35
CA LYS A 62 14.33 -10.67 4.29
C LYS A 62 15.38 -10.58 3.19
N LEU A 63 15.70 -9.37 2.72
CA LEU A 63 16.72 -9.15 1.67
C LEU A 63 18.13 -9.51 2.12
N ARG A 64 18.42 -9.44 3.42
CA ARG A 64 19.71 -9.91 4.00
C ARG A 64 19.71 -11.41 4.34
N GLY A 65 18.59 -12.11 4.17
CA GLY A 65 18.45 -13.52 4.52
C GLY A 65 18.37 -13.80 6.01
N GLU A 66 18.02 -12.81 6.83
CA GLU A 66 17.91 -12.90 8.30
C GLU A 66 16.55 -13.44 8.73
N ALA A 67 15.52 -13.26 7.92
CA ALA A 67 14.17 -13.73 8.18
C ALA A 67 13.41 -13.99 6.87
N ASP A 68 12.37 -14.83 6.96
CA ASP A 68 11.49 -15.13 5.82
C ASP A 68 10.04 -14.75 6.15
N TYR A 69 9.70 -13.50 5.87
CA TYR A 69 8.33 -12.97 6.02
C TYR A 69 7.58 -13.13 4.69
N GLU A 70 6.29 -13.44 4.77
CA GLU A 70 5.37 -13.24 3.65
C GLU A 70 4.80 -11.81 3.70
N PHE A 71 4.81 -11.11 2.55
CA PHE A 71 4.23 -9.77 2.43
C PHE A 71 3.08 -9.78 1.46
N ILE A 72 1.92 -9.26 1.91
CA ILE A 72 0.70 -9.22 1.10
C ILE A 72 0.22 -7.77 0.98
N ALA A 73 0.19 -7.26 -0.24
CA ALA A 73 -0.41 -5.98 -0.58
C ALA A 73 -1.90 -6.19 -0.90
N VAL A 74 -2.78 -5.45 -0.24
CA VAL A 74 -4.23 -5.52 -0.50
C VAL A 74 -4.70 -4.21 -1.11
N GLU A 75 -5.25 -4.28 -2.31
CA GLU A 75 -5.74 -3.14 -3.07
C GLU A 75 -7.24 -3.26 -3.38
N PRO A 76 -7.96 -2.13 -3.55
CA PRO A 76 -9.35 -2.17 -3.96
C PRO A 76 -9.49 -2.60 -5.43
N ALA A 77 -10.49 -3.40 -5.74
CA ALA A 77 -10.78 -3.84 -7.10
C ALA A 77 -11.12 -2.69 -8.07
N SER A 78 -11.46 -1.52 -7.53
CA SER A 78 -11.67 -0.29 -8.31
C SER A 78 -10.38 0.41 -8.75
N CYS A 79 -9.23 0.10 -8.12
CA CYS A 79 -7.92 0.69 -8.43
C CYS A 79 -6.82 -0.39 -8.34
N PRO A 80 -6.88 -1.45 -9.16
CA PRO A 80 -6.04 -2.65 -9.02
C PRO A 80 -4.69 -2.46 -9.74
N SER A 81 -3.87 -1.52 -9.26
CA SER A 81 -2.63 -1.14 -9.94
C SER A 81 -1.60 -2.28 -9.99
N LEU A 82 -1.43 -3.05 -8.91
CA LEU A 82 -0.53 -4.20 -8.88
C LEU A 82 -1.08 -5.39 -9.65
N THR A 83 -2.35 -5.76 -9.40
CA THR A 83 -2.92 -7.01 -9.94
C THR A 83 -3.37 -6.90 -11.40
N ARG A 84 -3.68 -5.70 -11.91
CA ARG A 84 -4.15 -5.47 -13.28
C ARG A 84 -3.42 -4.36 -14.04
N GLY A 85 -2.52 -3.63 -13.38
CA GLY A 85 -1.70 -2.61 -14.02
C GLY A 85 -0.58 -3.20 -14.84
N VAL A 86 0.10 -2.34 -15.59
CA VAL A 86 1.30 -2.68 -16.34
C VAL A 86 2.54 -2.10 -15.67
N TYR A 87 3.67 -2.82 -15.71
CA TYR A 87 4.93 -2.32 -15.18
C TYR A 87 5.63 -1.46 -16.23
N ALA A 88 5.45 -0.14 -16.12
CA ALA A 88 5.90 0.84 -17.11
C ALA A 88 6.35 2.15 -16.47
N TYR A 89 6.97 3.01 -17.26
CA TYR A 89 7.20 4.40 -16.86
C TYR A 89 5.91 5.21 -17.02
N ASP A 90 5.52 5.90 -15.95
CA ASP A 90 4.34 6.75 -15.93
C ASP A 90 4.54 7.94 -14.99
N PHE A 91 3.64 8.92 -15.05
CA PHE A 91 3.62 10.05 -14.14
C PHE A 91 2.93 9.70 -12.82
N CYS A 92 3.46 10.24 -11.72
CA CYS A 92 2.82 10.09 -10.41
C CYS A 92 1.55 10.93 -10.27
N ASP A 93 1.36 11.93 -11.13
CA ASP A 93 0.26 12.89 -11.12
C ASP A 93 -0.43 12.99 -12.49
N THR A 94 -1.72 13.32 -12.48
CA THR A 94 -2.52 13.48 -13.70
C THR A 94 -2.14 14.71 -14.52
N GLY A 95 -1.45 15.68 -13.92
CA GLY A 95 -0.95 16.88 -14.58
C GLY A 95 0.37 16.70 -15.33
N ALA A 96 0.98 15.52 -15.25
CA ALA A 96 2.28 15.19 -15.84
C ALA A 96 3.39 16.19 -15.45
N VAL A 97 3.35 16.71 -14.23
CA VAL A 97 4.31 17.68 -13.68
C VAL A 97 5.46 16.99 -12.96
N CYS A 98 5.19 15.84 -12.33
CA CYS A 98 6.21 15.03 -11.68
C CYS A 98 7.07 14.28 -12.70
N PRO A 99 8.34 13.97 -12.38
CA PRO A 99 9.15 13.10 -13.21
C PRO A 99 8.50 11.74 -13.45
N LEU A 100 8.80 11.15 -14.60
CA LEU A 100 8.45 9.76 -14.90
C LEU A 100 9.10 8.81 -13.89
N ALA A 101 8.34 7.88 -13.38
CA ALA A 101 8.81 6.84 -12.49
C ALA A 101 8.35 5.46 -12.99
N LYS A 102 9.19 4.46 -12.84
CA LYS A 102 8.81 3.09 -13.20
C LYS A 102 7.92 2.50 -12.12
N MET A 103 6.72 2.09 -12.49
CA MET A 103 5.70 1.65 -11.55
C MET A 103 4.73 0.65 -12.19
N TYR A 104 4.02 -0.10 -11.37
CA TYR A 104 2.77 -0.72 -11.80
C TYR A 104 1.68 0.35 -11.88
N THR A 105 1.10 0.55 -13.04
CA THR A 105 0.17 1.64 -13.31
C THR A 105 -1.03 1.21 -14.14
N LEU A 106 -2.17 1.87 -13.87
CA LEU A 106 -3.39 1.81 -14.69
C LEU A 106 -3.43 2.93 -15.73
N GLY A 107 -2.41 3.79 -15.75
CA GLY A 107 -2.29 4.99 -16.58
C GLY A 107 -2.58 6.28 -15.79
N SER A 108 -1.77 7.32 -15.99
CA SER A 108 -1.91 8.62 -15.31
C SER A 108 -3.22 9.35 -15.59
N THR A 109 -3.93 8.95 -16.65
CA THR A 109 -5.28 9.46 -16.99
C THR A 109 -6.42 8.55 -16.50
N PHE A 110 -6.10 7.46 -15.79
CA PHE A 110 -7.10 6.54 -15.27
C PHE A 110 -8.03 7.23 -14.26
N ILE A 111 -9.32 7.07 -14.46
CA ILE A 111 -10.37 7.57 -13.56
C ILE A 111 -11.03 6.36 -12.90
N PRO A 112 -10.85 6.17 -11.57
CA PRO A 112 -11.49 5.08 -10.85
C PRO A 112 -13.01 5.18 -10.91
N SER A 113 -13.69 4.03 -10.91
CA SER A 113 -15.15 3.97 -10.77
C SER A 113 -15.62 4.67 -9.50
N ALA A 114 -16.91 5.02 -9.43
CA ALA A 114 -17.50 5.76 -8.32
C ALA A 114 -17.61 4.96 -7.00
N ASN A 115 -17.05 3.76 -6.94
CA ASN A 115 -17.02 2.93 -5.73
C ASN A 115 -16.21 3.60 -4.61
N HIS A 116 -16.62 3.39 -3.38
CA HIS A 116 -15.84 3.82 -2.24
C HIS A 116 -14.58 2.96 -2.09
N ALA A 117 -13.43 3.58 -1.99
CA ALA A 117 -12.16 2.91 -1.77
C ALA A 117 -11.30 3.63 -0.70
N GLY A 118 -11.89 4.56 0.04
CA GLY A 118 -11.19 5.38 1.05
C GLY A 118 -10.01 6.13 0.43
N GLY A 119 -8.87 6.11 1.09
CA GLY A 119 -7.61 6.69 0.62
C GLY A 119 -6.87 5.86 -0.44
N LEU A 120 -7.46 4.76 -0.94
CA LEU A 120 -6.80 3.82 -1.84
C LEU A 120 -7.14 4.07 -3.33
N ARG A 121 -7.61 5.26 -3.69
CA ARG A 121 -7.97 5.64 -5.07
C ARG A 121 -6.75 6.24 -5.78
N TYR A 122 -5.88 5.40 -6.30
CA TYR A 122 -4.67 5.82 -7.01
C TYR A 122 -4.48 5.02 -8.31
N HIS A 123 -3.88 5.65 -9.33
CA HIS A 123 -3.67 5.02 -10.64
C HIS A 123 -2.38 4.20 -10.70
N GLY A 124 -1.42 4.47 -9.82
CA GLY A 124 -0.09 3.85 -9.86
C GLY A 124 0.48 3.56 -8.48
N MET A 125 1.38 2.59 -8.43
CA MET A 125 2.04 2.13 -7.21
C MET A 125 3.42 2.75 -7.08
N SER A 126 3.89 2.99 -5.85
CA SER A 126 5.25 3.49 -5.61
C SER A 126 6.30 2.63 -6.32
N SER A 127 7.36 3.25 -6.82
CA SER A 127 8.40 2.54 -7.57
C SER A 127 9.08 1.44 -6.76
N VAL A 128 9.29 1.67 -5.45
CA VAL A 128 9.90 0.68 -4.57
C VAL A 128 9.01 -0.55 -4.44
N LEU A 129 7.72 -0.39 -4.13
CA LEU A 129 6.79 -1.53 -4.04
C LEU A 129 6.57 -2.21 -5.37
N SER A 130 6.53 -1.44 -6.45
CA SER A 130 6.42 -1.98 -7.80
C SER A 130 7.60 -2.89 -8.14
N GLN A 131 8.81 -2.48 -7.78
CA GLN A 131 10.00 -3.31 -7.96
C GLN A 131 9.94 -4.58 -7.11
N LEU A 132 9.63 -4.46 -5.81
CA LEU A 132 9.53 -5.60 -4.90
C LEU A 132 8.46 -6.60 -5.35
N TYR A 133 7.33 -6.11 -5.87
CA TYR A 133 6.29 -6.96 -6.45
C TYR A 133 6.75 -7.64 -7.75
N HIS A 134 7.43 -6.88 -8.63
CA HIS A 134 7.97 -7.40 -9.88
C HIS A 134 9.00 -8.51 -9.65
N ASP A 135 9.82 -8.37 -8.63
CA ASP A 135 10.87 -9.34 -8.24
C ASP A 135 10.32 -10.51 -7.38
N GLY A 136 9.01 -10.51 -7.07
CA GLY A 136 8.36 -11.60 -6.34
C GLY A 136 8.54 -11.58 -4.82
N TYR A 137 9.02 -10.47 -4.25
CA TYR A 137 9.15 -10.33 -2.78
C TYR A 137 7.83 -10.03 -2.07
N ILE A 138 6.84 -9.50 -2.79
CA ILE A 138 5.49 -9.19 -2.29
C ILE A 138 4.47 -9.89 -3.19
N THR A 139 3.37 -10.36 -2.60
CA THR A 139 2.17 -10.77 -3.34
C THR A 139 1.11 -9.67 -3.28
N ALA A 140 0.13 -9.68 -4.18
CA ALA A 140 -0.95 -8.71 -4.18
C ALA A 140 -2.32 -9.39 -4.29
N ARG A 141 -3.32 -8.79 -3.63
CA ARG A 141 -4.72 -9.20 -3.66
C ARG A 141 -5.61 -7.99 -3.96
N SER A 142 -6.55 -8.17 -4.86
CA SER A 142 -7.57 -7.18 -5.18
C SER A 142 -8.91 -7.59 -4.56
N VAL A 143 -9.57 -6.68 -3.84
CA VAL A 143 -10.78 -6.97 -3.05
C VAL A 143 -11.92 -6.03 -3.42
N GLU A 144 -13.12 -6.63 -3.57
CA GLU A 144 -14.35 -5.91 -3.90
C GLU A 144 -14.89 -5.11 -2.70
N GLN A 145 -15.51 -3.96 -2.98
CA GLN A 145 -16.04 -3.04 -1.96
C GLN A 145 -16.99 -3.74 -0.97
N THR A 146 -17.89 -4.57 -1.46
CA THR A 146 -18.89 -5.26 -0.61
C THR A 146 -18.23 -6.24 0.36
N SER A 147 -17.18 -6.94 -0.08
CA SER A 147 -16.41 -7.84 0.78
C SER A 147 -15.65 -7.07 1.87
N VAL A 148 -15.11 -5.90 1.53
CA VAL A 148 -14.46 -5.02 2.50
C VAL A 148 -15.43 -4.57 3.58
N PHE A 149 -16.65 -4.17 3.24
CA PHE A 149 -17.66 -3.77 4.24
C PHE A 149 -18.11 -4.94 5.11
N ALA A 150 -18.32 -6.13 4.53
CA ALA A 150 -18.66 -7.32 5.31
C ALA A 150 -17.57 -7.67 6.34
N ALA A 151 -16.31 -7.61 5.93
CA ALA A 151 -15.18 -7.81 6.83
C ALA A 151 -15.09 -6.73 7.92
N ALA A 152 -15.47 -5.50 7.59
CA ALA A 152 -15.57 -4.39 8.54
C ALA A 152 -16.51 -4.71 9.69
N GLU A 153 -17.73 -5.11 9.32
CA GLU A 153 -18.75 -5.45 10.31
C GLU A 153 -18.32 -6.64 11.17
N GLN A 154 -17.73 -7.65 10.54
CA GLN A 154 -17.23 -8.82 11.25
C GLN A 154 -16.13 -8.42 12.24
N PHE A 155 -15.15 -7.66 11.81
CA PHE A 155 -14.05 -7.19 12.66
C PHE A 155 -14.56 -6.36 13.83
N ALA A 156 -15.45 -5.39 13.58
CA ALA A 156 -16.04 -4.57 14.63
C ALA A 156 -16.84 -5.38 15.64
N ARG A 157 -17.57 -6.41 15.20
CA ARG A 157 -18.33 -7.31 16.10
C ARG A 157 -17.42 -8.21 16.94
N THR A 158 -16.28 -8.65 16.38
CA THR A 158 -15.37 -9.58 17.05
C THR A 158 -14.43 -8.85 18.01
N GLU A 159 -13.83 -7.74 17.55
CA GLU A 159 -12.78 -7.03 18.29
C GLU A 159 -13.32 -5.80 19.06
N GLY A 160 -14.55 -5.37 18.80
CA GLY A 160 -15.10 -4.15 19.40
C GLY A 160 -14.45 -2.86 18.88
N ILE A 161 -13.69 -2.92 17.79
CA ILE A 161 -12.92 -1.81 17.23
C ILE A 161 -13.49 -1.43 15.86
N PRO A 162 -14.15 -0.26 15.71
CA PRO A 162 -14.51 0.25 14.40
C PRO A 162 -13.25 0.76 13.69
N VAL A 163 -13.04 0.35 12.46
CA VAL A 163 -11.91 0.78 11.64
C VAL A 163 -12.38 1.43 10.34
N SER A 164 -11.52 2.22 9.69
CA SER A 164 -11.84 2.83 8.41
C SER A 164 -11.78 1.82 7.27
N TYR A 165 -12.39 2.14 6.13
CA TYR A 165 -12.35 1.32 4.91
C TYR A 165 -10.93 0.84 4.56
N THR A 166 -9.95 1.70 4.68
CA THR A 166 -8.54 1.36 4.39
C THR A 166 -8.03 0.18 5.23
N HIS A 167 -8.38 0.13 6.50
CA HIS A 167 -8.00 -0.99 7.39
C HIS A 167 -8.81 -2.26 7.09
N LEU A 168 -10.02 -2.11 6.58
CA LEU A 168 -10.96 -3.21 6.37
C LEU A 168 -10.66 -4.06 5.14
N THR A 169 -9.86 -3.56 4.23
CA THR A 169 -9.34 -4.34 3.11
C THR A 169 -8.48 -5.53 3.57
N LEU A 170 -7.89 -5.43 4.76
CA LEU A 170 -7.02 -6.48 5.31
C LEU A 170 -7.77 -7.74 5.77
N PRO A 171 -8.89 -7.67 6.53
CA PRO A 171 -9.60 -8.85 6.99
C PRO A 171 -10.31 -9.65 5.90
N THR A 172 -10.47 -9.11 4.70
CA THR A 172 -11.20 -9.78 3.59
C THR A 172 -10.45 -10.92 2.92
N ILE A 173 -9.21 -11.17 3.28
CA ILE A 173 -8.39 -12.21 2.65
C ILE A 173 -8.27 -13.50 3.47
N TYR A 174 -8.98 -13.61 4.60
CA TYR A 174 -9.06 -14.79 5.44
C TYR A 174 -10.49 -15.33 5.53
#